data_864503bfc7d9dbb1071e59f270ec4c92
#
_entry.id   864503bfc7d9dbb1071e59f270ec4c92
#
_cell.length_a   1.000
_cell.length_b   1.000
_cell.length_c   1.000
_cell.angle_alpha   90.00
_cell.angle_beta   90.00
_cell.angle_gamma   90.00
#
_symmetry.space_group_name_H-M   'P 1'
#
loop_
_entity.id
_entity.type
_entity.pdbx_description
1 polymer ?
#
loop_
_entity_poly.entity_id
_entity_poly.type
_entity_poly.pdbx_seq_one_letter_code
_entity_poly.pdbx_strand_id
1 'polypeptide(L)'
;MKRNFVIITLLFAGALYSIGQTDQLYISVVQPERSEITSEAGKQLERKMTQLLTANGISSQDANNRFVITAKVDITSKDIVASTPQRISEKIDLTFLVGDVVENKVFETITLPLIGIGINENKAFIAAINQVKPQNAELTEFLGKAKNKIVEYYAVRCPQIIKQAQKLASGNEYDEAIYQLMQVPDICDCAKQCQDLMIEYTIKRNNAIAAQLYNEAKARWAASSTREGASEVADIIARIPANTSSQSQINSLINAINKKLRDDEKRQWSFKMKQYSDAQEKELREYQLRVDQQMADNKIREKRLEADTQQRKVEVEARQRQQAEEQATRRKWIDAAKSVGLGFVNNLPKTVENIKKVMSW
;
A
#
# COMPACT_ATOMS: atom_id res chain seq x y z
N MET A 1 -23.02 18.31 -59.93
CA MET A 1 -23.28 17.46 -58.76
C MET A 1 -22.26 17.82 -57.67
N LYS A 2 -22.71 18.62 -56.70
CA LYS A 2 -21.88 19.06 -55.55
C LYS A 2 -22.12 18.07 -54.43
N ARG A 3 -21.08 17.27 -54.01
CA ARG A 3 -21.14 16.39 -52.86
C ARG A 3 -20.70 17.17 -51.60
N ASN A 4 -21.68 17.46 -50.73
CA ASN A 4 -21.42 18.03 -49.44
C ASN A 4 -20.76 16.98 -48.51
N PHE A 5 -19.54 17.25 -48.10
CA PHE A 5 -18.87 16.50 -47.02
C PHE A 5 -19.31 17.11 -45.69
N VAL A 6 -20.12 16.38 -44.96
CA VAL A 6 -20.47 16.72 -43.56
C VAL A 6 -19.33 16.21 -42.70
N ILE A 7 -18.52 17.14 -42.17
CA ILE A 7 -17.52 16.85 -41.15
C ILE A 7 -18.26 16.76 -39.81
N ILE A 8 -18.44 15.54 -39.31
CA ILE A 8 -18.92 15.30 -37.92
C ILE A 8 -17.71 15.47 -37.01
N THR A 9 -17.63 16.63 -36.38
CA THR A 9 -16.69 16.90 -35.29
C THR A 9 -17.20 16.17 -34.05
N LEU A 10 -16.65 14.98 -33.75
CA LEU A 10 -16.83 14.29 -32.47
C LEU A 10 -16.07 15.09 -31.40
N LEU A 11 -16.80 15.89 -30.65
CA LEU A 11 -16.33 16.45 -29.38
C LEU A 11 -16.12 15.29 -28.38
N PHE A 12 -14.88 14.82 -28.30
CA PHE A 12 -14.45 14.03 -27.17
C PHE A 12 -14.41 14.95 -25.94
N ALA A 13 -15.51 14.96 -25.18
CA ALA A 13 -15.52 15.43 -23.81
C ALA A 13 -14.64 14.47 -23.02
N GLY A 14 -13.35 14.80 -22.88
CA GLY A 14 -12.43 14.13 -21.98
C GLY A 14 -12.94 14.30 -20.57
N ALA A 15 -13.67 13.30 -20.07
CA ALA A 15 -13.87 13.14 -18.64
C ALA A 15 -12.46 12.92 -18.06
N LEU A 16 -11.93 13.94 -17.40
CA LEU A 16 -10.78 13.81 -16.51
C LEU A 16 -11.21 12.87 -15.38
N TYR A 17 -11.02 11.58 -15.58
CA TYR A 17 -11.08 10.63 -14.49
C TYR A 17 -9.93 11.02 -13.54
N SER A 18 -10.26 11.73 -12.50
CA SER A 18 -9.46 11.82 -11.29
C SER A 18 -9.32 10.37 -10.80
N ILE A 19 -8.21 9.72 -11.13
CA ILE A 19 -7.82 8.45 -10.52
C ILE A 19 -7.66 8.80 -9.05
N GLY A 20 -8.64 8.37 -8.24
CA GLY A 20 -8.62 8.58 -6.80
C GLY A 20 -7.30 8.02 -6.28
N GLN A 21 -6.52 8.90 -5.70
CA GLN A 21 -5.31 8.56 -4.99
C GLN A 21 -5.65 7.43 -4.00
N THR A 22 -5.04 6.27 -4.15
CA THR A 22 -5.25 5.18 -3.21
C THR A 22 -4.56 5.56 -1.91
N ASP A 23 -5.32 6.07 -0.95
CA ASP A 23 -4.88 6.45 0.41
C ASP A 23 -4.33 5.25 1.21
N GLN A 24 -3.75 4.28 0.55
CA GLN A 24 -3.34 3.04 1.16
C GLN A 24 -1.87 3.09 1.55
N LEU A 25 -1.65 3.14 2.85
CA LEU A 25 -0.34 2.89 3.43
C LEU A 25 -0.19 1.39 3.70
N TYR A 26 0.92 0.82 3.27
CA TYR A 26 1.30 -0.55 3.56
C TYR A 26 2.31 -0.55 4.70
N ILE A 27 2.03 -1.32 5.76
CA ILE A 27 2.94 -1.50 6.89
C ILE A 27 3.07 -2.99 7.16
N SER A 28 4.27 -3.52 7.06
CA SER A 28 4.56 -4.93 7.33
C SER A 28 4.80 -5.14 8.83
N VAL A 29 4.36 -6.30 9.34
CA VAL A 29 4.63 -6.67 10.72
C VAL A 29 5.99 -7.36 10.82
N VAL A 30 6.85 -6.85 11.69
CA VAL A 30 8.15 -7.46 12.01
C VAL A 30 8.11 -7.93 13.46
N GLN A 31 8.43 -9.21 13.67
CA GLN A 31 8.55 -9.77 15.01
C GLN A 31 9.75 -9.15 15.73
N PRO A 32 9.62 -8.86 17.05
CA PRO A 32 10.77 -8.42 17.83
C PRO A 32 11.80 -9.54 17.94
N GLU A 33 13.02 -9.27 17.53
CA GLU A 33 14.16 -10.18 17.72
C GLU A 33 14.63 -10.11 19.19
N ARG A 34 14.14 -10.99 20.06
CA ARG A 34 14.67 -11.10 21.41
C ARG A 34 14.61 -12.50 21.98
N SER A 35 15.69 -12.85 22.69
CA SER A 35 15.85 -14.08 23.47
C SER A 35 14.91 -14.19 24.68
N GLU A 36 14.29 -13.10 25.10
CA GLU A 36 13.41 -13.03 26.28
C GLU A 36 11.94 -13.39 26.00
N ILE A 37 11.56 -13.44 24.72
CA ILE A 37 10.19 -13.74 24.28
C ILE A 37 10.16 -15.14 23.69
N THR A 38 9.27 -16.01 24.23
CA THR A 38 9.08 -17.33 23.62
C THR A 38 8.51 -17.22 22.21
N SER A 39 8.78 -18.19 21.36
CA SER A 39 8.23 -18.24 19.98
C SER A 39 6.71 -18.16 19.95
N GLU A 40 6.02 -18.77 20.95
CA GLU A 40 4.55 -18.71 21.08
C GLU A 40 4.08 -17.27 21.34
N ALA A 41 4.73 -16.59 22.26
CA ALA A 41 4.43 -15.20 22.62
C ALA A 41 4.72 -14.23 21.46
N GLY A 42 5.82 -14.43 20.74
CA GLY A 42 6.16 -13.66 19.55
C GLY A 42 5.11 -13.78 18.45
N LYS A 43 4.63 -15.00 18.16
CA LYS A 43 3.52 -15.24 17.21
C LYS A 43 2.20 -14.62 17.66
N GLN A 44 1.95 -14.59 18.97
CA GLN A 44 0.75 -13.93 19.50
C GLN A 44 0.82 -12.42 19.30
N LEU A 45 1.98 -11.82 19.55
CA LEU A 45 2.23 -10.39 19.35
C LEU A 45 2.13 -10.00 17.87
N GLU A 46 2.71 -10.80 16.97
CA GLU A 46 2.57 -10.62 15.51
C GLU A 46 1.10 -10.62 15.08
N ARG A 47 0.32 -11.59 15.56
CA ARG A 47 -1.14 -11.63 15.30
C ARG A 47 -1.85 -10.38 15.80
N LYS A 48 -1.50 -9.88 16.98
CA LYS A 48 -2.09 -8.65 17.54
C LYS A 48 -1.73 -7.43 16.69
N MET A 49 -0.47 -7.30 16.22
CA MET A 49 -0.05 -6.23 15.33
C MET A 49 -0.77 -6.31 13.96
N THR A 50 -0.89 -7.50 13.38
CA THR A 50 -1.65 -7.71 12.15
C THR A 50 -3.12 -7.31 12.30
N GLN A 51 -3.76 -7.73 13.41
CA GLN A 51 -5.15 -7.35 13.71
C GLN A 51 -5.30 -5.84 13.92
N LEU A 52 -4.32 -5.20 14.56
CA LEU A 52 -4.31 -3.76 14.77
C LEU A 52 -4.25 -3.01 13.44
N LEU A 53 -3.35 -3.40 12.52
CA LEU A 53 -3.26 -2.80 11.19
C LEU A 53 -4.56 -2.98 10.41
N THR A 54 -5.08 -4.21 10.35
CA THR A 54 -6.31 -4.55 9.61
C THR A 54 -7.53 -3.79 10.16
N ALA A 55 -7.67 -3.70 11.50
CA ALA A 55 -8.77 -2.96 12.12
C ALA A 55 -8.74 -1.46 11.82
N ASN A 56 -7.57 -0.91 11.49
CA ASN A 56 -7.38 0.49 11.12
C ASN A 56 -7.26 0.71 9.60
N GLY A 57 -7.61 -0.29 8.78
CA GLY A 57 -7.63 -0.16 7.31
C GLY A 57 -6.25 -0.09 6.67
N ILE A 58 -5.19 -0.49 7.40
CA ILE A 58 -3.82 -0.54 6.89
C ILE A 58 -3.55 -1.95 6.39
N SER A 59 -3.06 -2.07 5.16
CA SER A 59 -2.67 -3.36 4.59
C SER A 59 -1.33 -3.80 5.17
N SER A 60 -1.24 -5.10 5.53
CA SER A 60 0.01 -5.70 6.03
C SER A 60 0.82 -6.43 4.93
N GLN A 61 0.35 -6.40 3.68
CA GLN A 61 1.04 -7.03 2.56
C GLN A 61 1.63 -5.95 1.65
N ASP A 62 2.92 -5.72 1.78
CA ASP A 62 3.72 -4.91 0.86
C ASP A 62 4.84 -5.77 0.27
N ALA A 63 5.00 -5.70 -1.05
CA ALA A 63 6.10 -6.35 -1.75
C ALA A 63 7.47 -5.77 -1.35
N ASN A 64 7.51 -4.53 -0.89
CA ASN A 64 8.75 -3.82 -0.56
C ASN A 64 9.12 -3.85 0.92
N ASN A 65 8.19 -4.23 1.82
CA ASN A 65 8.39 -4.31 3.29
C ASN A 65 9.12 -3.09 3.90
N ARG A 66 8.90 -1.90 3.34
CA ARG A 66 9.64 -0.70 3.70
C ARG A 66 9.20 -0.12 5.05
N PHE A 67 7.89 0.11 5.18
CA PHE A 67 7.33 0.55 6.44
C PHE A 67 6.98 -0.65 7.30
N VAL A 68 7.41 -0.61 8.54
CA VAL A 68 7.20 -1.72 9.46
C VAL A 68 6.59 -1.25 10.76
N ILE A 69 5.78 -2.12 11.35
CA ILE A 69 5.41 -2.07 12.75
C ILE A 69 6.12 -3.20 13.48
N THR A 70 6.75 -2.87 14.58
CA THR A 70 7.34 -3.86 15.50
C THR A 70 7.03 -3.47 16.92
N ALA A 71 7.39 -4.32 17.87
CA ALA A 71 7.21 -4.04 19.28
C ALA A 71 8.48 -4.34 20.08
N LYS A 72 8.74 -3.51 21.09
CA LYS A 72 9.74 -3.77 22.12
C LYS A 72 9.01 -4.15 23.40
N VAL A 73 9.52 -5.15 24.09
CA VAL A 73 8.96 -5.60 25.37
C VAL A 73 10.01 -5.42 26.46
N ASP A 74 9.64 -4.70 27.49
CA ASP A 74 10.46 -4.54 28.68
C ASP A 74 9.69 -5.10 29.90
N ILE A 75 10.23 -6.12 30.57
CA ILE A 75 9.63 -6.69 31.78
C ILE A 75 10.04 -5.83 32.95
N THR A 76 9.06 -5.17 33.60
CA THR A 76 9.31 -4.21 34.69
C THR A 76 9.24 -4.82 36.05
N SER A 77 8.40 -5.86 36.27
CA SER A 77 8.41 -6.68 37.50
C SER A 77 7.90 -8.09 37.26
N LYS A 78 8.37 -9.01 38.12
CA LYS A 78 7.85 -10.38 38.23
C LYS A 78 7.56 -10.66 39.72
N ASP A 79 6.30 -10.96 40.01
CA ASP A 79 5.84 -11.20 41.38
C ASP A 79 5.15 -12.56 41.47
N ILE A 80 5.32 -13.23 42.59
CA ILE A 80 4.61 -14.47 42.89
C ILE A 80 3.32 -14.12 43.59
N VAL A 81 2.18 -14.51 43.02
CA VAL A 81 0.85 -14.32 43.61
C VAL A 81 0.53 -15.51 44.51
N ALA A 82 0.26 -15.24 45.77
CA ALA A 82 -0.15 -16.24 46.73
C ALA A 82 -1.56 -16.76 46.37
N SER A 83 -1.61 -17.87 45.61
CA SER A 83 -2.84 -18.56 45.19
C SER A 83 -2.59 -20.08 45.15
N THR A 84 -3.66 -20.87 45.12
CA THR A 84 -3.56 -22.33 44.95
C THR A 84 -4.25 -22.73 43.66
N PRO A 85 -3.53 -23.15 42.61
CA PRO A 85 -2.07 -23.23 42.50
C PRO A 85 -1.40 -21.86 42.45
N GLN A 86 -0.12 -21.81 42.81
CA GLN A 86 0.71 -20.59 42.72
C GLN A 86 0.73 -20.01 41.32
N ARG A 87 0.67 -18.69 41.21
CA ARG A 87 0.68 -17.96 39.92
C ARG A 87 1.79 -16.93 39.90
N ILE A 88 2.21 -16.56 38.68
CA ILE A 88 3.17 -15.50 38.42
C ILE A 88 2.40 -14.31 37.85
N SER A 89 2.66 -13.12 38.38
CA SER A 89 2.25 -11.83 37.81
C SER A 89 3.44 -11.16 37.16
N GLU A 90 3.31 -10.81 35.90
CA GLU A 90 4.33 -10.02 35.16
C GLU A 90 3.76 -8.67 34.80
N LYS A 91 4.51 -7.61 35.09
CA LYS A 91 4.27 -6.28 34.55
C LYS A 91 5.22 -6.06 33.39
N ILE A 92 4.70 -5.66 32.26
CA ILE A 92 5.46 -5.39 31.06
C ILE A 92 5.12 -4.02 30.48
N ASP A 93 6.11 -3.34 29.94
CA ASP A 93 5.94 -2.20 29.07
C ASP A 93 6.07 -2.67 27.63
N LEU A 94 4.95 -2.66 26.90
CA LEU A 94 4.88 -3.02 25.49
C LEU A 94 4.91 -1.77 24.64
N THR A 95 6.05 -1.50 23.98
CA THR A 95 6.23 -0.35 23.13
C THR A 95 6.09 -0.73 21.66
N PHE A 96 5.05 -0.24 21.00
CA PHE A 96 4.92 -0.34 19.53
C PHE A 96 5.69 0.79 18.84
N LEU A 97 6.31 0.46 17.71
CA LEU A 97 7.06 1.40 16.86
C LEU A 97 6.62 1.24 15.42
N VAL A 98 6.37 2.36 14.74
CA VAL A 98 6.23 2.40 13.28
C VAL A 98 7.44 3.13 12.69
N GLY A 99 8.11 2.50 11.73
CA GLY A 99 9.33 3.04 11.14
C GLY A 99 9.51 2.68 9.67
N ASP A 100 10.51 3.30 9.06
CA ASP A 100 11.02 3.04 7.72
C ASP A 100 12.38 2.34 7.85
N VAL A 101 12.46 1.09 7.39
CA VAL A 101 13.71 0.29 7.49
C VAL A 101 14.77 0.74 6.50
N VAL A 102 14.37 1.38 5.38
CA VAL A 102 15.31 1.88 4.36
C VAL A 102 15.99 3.16 4.85
N GLU A 103 15.20 4.08 5.42
CA GLU A 103 15.71 5.36 5.96
C GLU A 103 16.21 5.24 7.42
N ASN A 104 16.06 4.05 8.02
CA ASN A 104 16.36 3.80 9.44
C ASN A 104 15.72 4.86 10.35
N LYS A 105 14.44 5.15 10.13
CA LYS A 105 13.70 6.22 10.81
C LYS A 105 12.45 5.68 11.51
N VAL A 106 12.29 6.05 12.78
CA VAL A 106 11.06 5.81 13.53
C VAL A 106 10.15 7.03 13.39
N PHE A 107 8.89 6.81 12.99
CA PHE A 107 7.89 7.87 12.84
C PHE A 107 7.06 8.05 14.09
N GLU A 108 6.65 6.96 14.75
CA GLU A 108 5.82 7.04 15.94
C GLU A 108 6.09 5.88 16.89
N THR A 109 5.88 6.11 18.18
CA THR A 109 6.00 5.10 19.22
C THR A 109 4.87 5.26 20.23
N ILE A 110 4.41 4.15 20.82
CA ILE A 110 3.47 4.14 21.94
C ILE A 110 3.84 3.03 22.89
N THR A 111 3.82 3.29 24.18
CA THR A 111 4.06 2.30 25.23
C THR A 111 2.77 2.01 26.01
N LEU A 112 2.41 0.74 26.11
CA LEU A 112 1.28 0.27 26.88
C LEU A 112 1.81 -0.50 28.11
N PRO A 113 1.54 -0.04 29.34
CA PRO A 113 1.81 -0.82 30.53
C PRO A 113 0.74 -1.92 30.66
N LEU A 114 1.17 -3.18 30.72
CA LEU A 114 0.31 -4.36 30.77
C LEU A 114 0.69 -5.24 31.96
N ILE A 115 -0.31 -5.92 32.54
CA ILE A 115 -0.09 -6.86 33.65
C ILE A 115 -0.73 -8.19 33.28
N GLY A 116 0.08 -9.25 33.20
CA GLY A 116 -0.45 -10.60 32.97
C GLY A 116 -0.26 -11.50 34.16
N ILE A 117 -1.21 -12.40 34.38
CA ILE A 117 -1.15 -13.42 35.45
C ILE A 117 -1.29 -14.79 34.79
N GLY A 118 -0.35 -15.70 35.10
CA GLY A 118 -0.33 -17.04 34.54
C GLY A 118 0.21 -18.09 35.54
N ILE A 119 0.10 -19.36 35.17
CA ILE A 119 0.68 -20.48 35.93
C ILE A 119 2.20 -20.59 35.76
N ASN A 120 2.75 -19.89 34.78
CA ASN A 120 4.16 -19.71 34.53
C ASN A 120 4.38 -18.38 33.79
N GLU A 121 5.66 -17.96 33.61
CA GLU A 121 6.04 -16.71 32.99
C GLU A 121 5.46 -16.58 31.58
N ASN A 122 5.58 -17.61 30.72
CA ASN A 122 5.06 -17.58 29.37
C ASN A 122 3.53 -17.34 29.33
N LYS A 123 2.77 -17.98 30.22
CA LYS A 123 1.31 -17.77 30.28
C LYS A 123 0.95 -16.41 30.88
N ALA A 124 1.73 -15.89 31.83
CA ALA A 124 1.58 -14.54 32.33
C ALA A 124 1.83 -13.52 31.21
N PHE A 125 2.90 -13.70 30.50
CA PHE A 125 3.26 -12.83 29.33
C PHE A 125 2.19 -12.84 28.23
N ILE A 126 1.71 -14.02 27.83
CA ILE A 126 0.63 -14.16 26.84
C ILE A 126 -0.67 -13.51 27.34
N ALA A 127 -0.98 -13.64 28.65
CA ALA A 127 -2.13 -12.99 29.23
C ALA A 127 -2.05 -11.46 29.19
N ALA A 128 -0.84 -10.89 29.37
CA ALA A 128 -0.60 -9.46 29.19
C ALA A 128 -0.83 -9.03 27.72
N ILE A 129 -0.22 -9.70 26.76
CA ILE A 129 -0.39 -9.40 25.33
C ILE A 129 -1.86 -9.49 24.90
N ASN A 130 -2.63 -10.41 25.45
CA ASN A 130 -4.05 -10.57 25.12
C ASN A 130 -4.92 -9.36 25.48
N GLN A 131 -4.46 -8.49 26.39
CA GLN A 131 -5.15 -7.24 26.73
C GLN A 131 -5.05 -6.18 25.63
N VAL A 132 -4.10 -6.32 24.68
CA VAL A 132 -4.02 -5.45 23.52
C VAL A 132 -5.25 -5.68 22.63
N LYS A 133 -6.12 -4.67 22.58
CA LYS A 133 -7.33 -4.68 21.75
C LYS A 133 -7.09 -3.90 20.47
N PRO A 134 -7.33 -4.50 19.29
CA PRO A 134 -7.09 -3.84 17.99
C PRO A 134 -7.87 -2.53 17.79
N GLN A 135 -9.01 -2.36 18.48
CA GLN A 135 -9.86 -1.16 18.44
C GLN A 135 -9.59 -0.18 19.59
N ASN A 136 -8.47 -0.30 20.30
CA ASN A 136 -8.10 0.65 21.34
C ASN A 136 -7.90 2.05 20.70
N ALA A 137 -8.55 3.07 21.29
CA ALA A 137 -8.49 4.44 20.76
C ALA A 137 -7.06 5.00 20.72
N GLU A 138 -6.24 4.72 21.72
CA GLU A 138 -4.84 5.16 21.77
C GLU A 138 -4.00 4.52 20.66
N LEU A 139 -4.22 3.24 20.36
CA LEU A 139 -3.54 2.54 19.27
C LEU A 139 -4.01 3.02 17.88
N THR A 140 -5.30 3.33 17.76
CA THR A 140 -5.84 3.96 16.53
C THR A 140 -5.24 5.33 16.31
N GLU A 141 -5.13 6.15 17.37
CA GLU A 141 -4.48 7.47 17.30
C GLU A 141 -2.98 7.36 16.98
N PHE A 142 -2.28 6.41 17.58
CA PHE A 142 -0.88 6.10 17.29
C PHE A 142 -0.66 5.81 15.80
N LEU A 143 -1.47 4.92 15.20
CA LEU A 143 -1.37 4.61 13.76
C LEU A 143 -1.72 5.82 12.89
N GLY A 144 -2.71 6.62 13.28
CA GLY A 144 -3.06 7.87 12.60
C GLY A 144 -1.91 8.87 12.62
N LYS A 145 -1.25 9.05 13.77
CA LYS A 145 -0.06 9.91 13.90
C LYS A 145 1.11 9.39 13.06
N ALA A 146 1.35 8.08 13.07
CA ALA A 146 2.39 7.46 12.25
C ALA A 146 2.14 7.73 10.75
N LYS A 147 0.91 7.51 10.28
CA LYS A 147 0.49 7.80 8.90
C LYS A 147 0.75 9.27 8.53
N ASN A 148 0.31 10.21 9.36
CA ASN A 148 0.48 11.64 9.10
C ASN A 148 1.97 12.02 9.03
N LYS A 149 2.80 11.54 9.96
CA LYS A 149 4.24 11.80 9.96
C LYS A 149 4.96 11.22 8.75
N ILE A 150 4.51 10.07 8.23
CA ILE A 150 5.03 9.50 6.98
C ILE A 150 4.67 10.43 5.82
N VAL A 151 3.41 10.85 5.70
CA VAL A 151 2.95 11.74 4.62
C VAL A 151 3.71 13.07 4.66
N GLU A 152 3.80 13.72 5.82
CA GLU A 152 4.55 14.96 6.00
C GLU A 152 6.03 14.81 5.64
N TYR A 153 6.66 13.72 6.04
CA TYR A 153 8.06 13.44 5.72
C TYR A 153 8.29 13.35 4.21
N TYR A 154 7.41 12.62 3.51
CA TYR A 154 7.54 12.46 2.05
C TYR A 154 7.07 13.70 1.29
N ALA A 155 6.12 14.49 1.79
CA ALA A 155 5.72 15.75 1.18
C ALA A 155 6.92 16.69 0.99
N VAL A 156 7.82 16.75 1.99
CA VAL A 156 9.05 17.58 1.93
C VAL A 156 10.11 16.94 1.01
N ARG A 157 10.26 15.63 1.01
CA ARG A 157 11.32 14.92 0.26
C ARG A 157 10.98 14.65 -1.21
N CYS A 158 9.71 14.61 -1.56
CA CYS A 158 9.27 14.23 -2.88
C CYS A 158 9.89 15.05 -4.03
N PRO A 159 9.97 16.39 -3.95
CA PRO A 159 10.62 17.18 -5.00
C PRO A 159 12.10 16.81 -5.22
N GLN A 160 12.80 16.42 -4.15
CA GLN A 160 14.19 16.00 -4.22
C GLN A 160 14.33 14.61 -4.85
N ILE A 161 13.46 13.66 -4.47
CA ILE A 161 13.41 12.31 -5.03
C ILE A 161 13.15 12.39 -6.55
N ILE A 162 12.15 13.16 -6.97
CA ILE A 162 11.81 13.36 -8.38
C ILE A 162 13.00 13.98 -9.14
N LYS A 163 13.63 15.03 -8.59
CA LYS A 163 14.79 15.68 -9.21
C LYS A 163 15.97 14.72 -9.36
N GLN A 164 16.21 13.88 -8.37
CA GLN A 164 17.27 12.88 -8.41
C GLN A 164 16.97 11.80 -9.47
N ALA A 165 15.75 11.31 -9.52
CA ALA A 165 15.31 10.36 -10.54
C ALA A 165 15.44 10.94 -11.97
N GLN A 166 15.05 12.21 -12.16
CA GLN A 166 15.22 12.91 -13.43
C GLN A 166 16.70 13.03 -13.83
N LYS A 167 17.59 13.30 -12.87
CA LYS A 167 19.04 13.33 -13.12
C LYS A 167 19.57 11.96 -13.56
N LEU A 168 19.20 10.88 -12.88
CA LEU A 168 19.57 9.52 -13.24
C LEU A 168 19.05 9.16 -14.64
N ALA A 169 17.78 9.44 -14.91
CA ALA A 169 17.18 9.19 -16.24
C ALA A 169 17.87 9.97 -17.34
N SER A 170 18.38 11.18 -17.08
CA SER A 170 19.18 11.97 -18.05
C SER A 170 20.52 11.29 -18.37
N GLY A 171 21.05 10.50 -17.44
CA GLY A 171 22.23 9.65 -17.63
C GLY A 171 21.93 8.28 -18.24
N ASN A 172 20.69 8.01 -18.64
CA ASN A 172 20.18 6.69 -19.06
C ASN A 172 20.20 5.61 -17.95
N GLU A 173 20.34 6.01 -16.69
CA GLU A 173 20.29 5.14 -15.51
C GLU A 173 18.81 4.94 -15.10
N TYR A 174 18.04 4.31 -16.01
CA TYR A 174 16.57 4.22 -15.84
C TYR A 174 16.15 3.30 -14.71
N ASP A 175 16.87 2.21 -14.45
CA ASP A 175 16.53 1.28 -13.38
C ASP A 175 16.70 1.94 -12.00
N GLU A 176 17.76 2.70 -11.81
CA GLU A 176 18.03 3.47 -10.60
C GLU A 176 17.01 4.62 -10.42
N ALA A 177 16.66 5.29 -11.53
CA ALA A 177 15.64 6.33 -11.53
C ALA A 177 14.27 5.77 -11.10
N ILE A 178 13.86 4.64 -11.64
CA ILE A 178 12.62 3.93 -11.28
C ILE A 178 12.66 3.51 -9.80
N TYR A 179 13.79 2.94 -9.35
CA TYR A 179 13.96 2.53 -7.96
C TYR A 179 13.80 3.71 -6.99
N GLN A 180 14.35 4.89 -7.30
CA GLN A 180 14.18 6.09 -6.49
C GLN A 180 12.70 6.51 -6.38
N LEU A 181 11.97 6.48 -7.50
CA LEU A 181 10.56 6.85 -7.52
C LEU A 181 9.66 5.84 -6.78
N MET A 182 9.98 4.55 -6.83
CA MET A 182 9.28 3.49 -6.09
C MET A 182 9.33 3.67 -4.57
N GLN A 183 10.25 4.50 -4.07
CA GLN A 183 10.38 4.76 -2.64
C GLN A 183 9.28 5.66 -2.09
N VAL A 184 8.54 6.35 -2.93
CA VAL A 184 7.45 7.25 -2.51
C VAL A 184 6.19 6.44 -2.23
N PRO A 185 5.61 6.52 -1.01
CA PRO A 185 4.37 5.81 -0.70
C PRO A 185 3.18 6.33 -1.51
N ASP A 186 2.28 5.42 -1.89
CA ASP A 186 1.10 5.75 -2.71
C ASP A 186 0.15 6.76 -2.05
N ILE A 187 0.21 6.88 -0.73
CA ILE A 187 -0.59 7.85 0.04
C ILE A 187 -0.14 9.30 -0.13
N CYS A 188 1.08 9.55 -0.65
CA CYS A 188 1.64 10.90 -0.77
C CYS A 188 1.10 11.60 -2.02
N ASP A 189 0.88 12.91 -1.94
CA ASP A 189 0.33 13.72 -3.04
C ASP A 189 1.12 13.61 -4.35
N CYS A 190 2.43 13.41 -4.23
CA CYS A 190 3.32 13.27 -5.38
C CYS A 190 3.40 11.84 -5.94
N ALA A 191 2.75 10.85 -5.34
CA ALA A 191 2.82 9.45 -5.77
C ALA A 191 2.40 9.28 -7.23
N LYS A 192 1.33 9.97 -7.64
CA LYS A 192 0.89 9.95 -9.05
C LYS A 192 1.98 10.44 -10.00
N GLN A 193 2.64 11.54 -9.69
CA GLN A 193 3.73 12.07 -10.51
C GLN A 193 4.90 11.09 -10.57
N CYS A 194 5.23 10.43 -9.46
CA CYS A 194 6.25 9.39 -9.43
C CYS A 194 5.87 8.19 -10.31
N GLN A 195 4.61 7.73 -10.25
CA GLN A 195 4.10 6.65 -11.09
C GLN A 195 4.16 6.99 -12.58
N ASP A 196 3.75 8.19 -12.98
CA ASP A 196 3.81 8.65 -14.36
C ASP A 196 5.26 8.67 -14.88
N LEU A 197 6.21 9.14 -14.07
CA LEU A 197 7.63 9.11 -14.40
C LEU A 197 8.20 7.68 -14.46
N MET A 198 7.78 6.78 -13.58
CA MET A 198 8.20 5.37 -13.65
C MET A 198 7.74 4.71 -14.95
N ILE A 199 6.53 4.99 -15.41
CA ILE A 199 6.03 4.51 -16.71
C ILE A 199 6.88 5.07 -17.84
N GLU A 200 7.13 6.38 -17.84
CA GLU A 200 7.96 7.05 -18.85
C GLU A 200 9.36 6.43 -18.91
N TYR A 201 10.00 6.26 -17.78
CA TYR A 201 11.37 5.72 -17.72
C TYR A 201 11.43 4.25 -18.08
N THR A 202 10.41 3.47 -17.76
CA THR A 202 10.26 2.08 -18.22
C THR A 202 10.19 2.00 -19.73
N ILE A 203 9.42 2.88 -20.38
CA ILE A 203 9.34 2.96 -21.84
C ILE A 203 10.69 3.35 -22.44
N LYS A 204 11.36 4.37 -21.89
CA LYS A 204 12.69 4.82 -22.35
C LYS A 204 13.74 3.71 -22.22
N ARG A 205 13.77 3.01 -21.07
CA ARG A 205 14.64 1.86 -20.82
C ARG A 205 14.41 0.77 -21.87
N ASN A 206 13.16 0.37 -22.08
CA ASN A 206 12.82 -0.68 -23.03
C ASN A 206 13.20 -0.29 -24.47
N ASN A 207 13.03 0.99 -24.85
CA ASN A 207 13.46 1.50 -26.14
C ASN A 207 14.99 1.48 -26.28
N ALA A 208 15.73 1.83 -25.24
CA ALA A 208 17.20 1.77 -25.25
C ALA A 208 17.71 0.32 -25.40
N ILE A 209 17.14 -0.62 -24.64
CA ILE A 209 17.43 -2.05 -24.77
C ILE A 209 17.11 -2.56 -26.19
N ALA A 210 15.95 -2.20 -26.73
CA ALA A 210 15.55 -2.61 -28.07
C ALA A 210 16.48 -2.07 -29.14
N ALA A 211 16.90 -0.80 -29.05
CA ALA A 211 17.85 -0.20 -29.99
C ALA A 211 19.23 -0.89 -29.93
N GLN A 212 19.71 -1.22 -28.74
CA GLN A 212 20.97 -1.93 -28.56
C GLN A 212 20.91 -3.34 -29.18
N LEU A 213 19.87 -4.12 -28.82
CA LEU A 213 19.67 -5.47 -29.33
C LEU A 213 19.42 -5.49 -30.85
N TYR A 214 18.71 -4.50 -31.39
CA TYR A 214 18.54 -4.35 -32.85
C TYR A 214 19.89 -4.13 -33.54
N ASN A 215 20.73 -3.24 -33.01
CA ASN A 215 22.07 -2.99 -33.58
C ASN A 215 22.96 -4.24 -33.48
N GLU A 216 22.90 -4.98 -32.39
CA GLU A 216 23.59 -6.28 -32.22
C GLU A 216 23.10 -7.28 -33.31
N ALA A 217 21.78 -7.45 -33.44
CA ALA A 217 21.17 -8.32 -34.45
C ALA A 217 21.57 -7.95 -35.89
N LYS A 218 21.55 -6.65 -36.20
CA LYS A 218 21.98 -6.13 -37.51
C LYS A 218 23.45 -6.40 -37.78
N ALA A 219 24.33 -6.15 -36.80
CA ALA A 219 25.76 -6.42 -36.92
C ALA A 219 26.03 -7.92 -37.11
N ARG A 220 25.33 -8.77 -36.36
CA ARG A 220 25.47 -10.23 -36.48
C ARG A 220 25.04 -10.73 -37.85
N TRP A 221 23.91 -10.24 -38.38
CA TRP A 221 23.47 -10.57 -39.73
C TRP A 221 24.46 -10.12 -40.80
N ALA A 222 25.04 -8.94 -40.65
CA ALA A 222 26.05 -8.44 -41.58
C ALA A 222 27.31 -9.28 -41.58
N ALA A 223 27.74 -9.76 -40.43
CA ALA A 223 28.93 -10.61 -40.29
C ALA A 223 28.72 -12.04 -40.82
N SER A 224 27.50 -12.60 -40.67
CA SER A 224 27.17 -13.97 -41.12
C SER A 224 25.76 -14.01 -41.69
N SER A 225 25.64 -13.82 -43.02
CA SER A 225 24.35 -13.93 -43.73
C SER A 225 24.05 -15.40 -44.09
N THR A 226 24.25 -16.30 -43.18
CA THR A 226 24.02 -17.75 -43.30
C THR A 226 22.84 -18.20 -42.46
N ARG A 227 22.47 -19.51 -42.55
CA ARG A 227 21.47 -20.12 -41.70
C ARG A 227 21.81 -20.00 -40.19
N GLU A 228 23.09 -20.22 -39.85
CA GLU A 228 23.60 -20.12 -38.49
C GLU A 228 23.48 -18.70 -37.99
N GLY A 229 23.90 -17.70 -38.81
CA GLY A 229 23.75 -16.29 -38.49
C GLY A 229 22.29 -15.88 -38.29
N ALA A 230 21.36 -16.40 -39.11
CA ALA A 230 19.93 -16.16 -38.93
C ALA A 230 19.41 -16.71 -37.60
N SER A 231 19.88 -17.92 -37.20
CA SER A 231 19.51 -18.50 -35.90
C SER A 231 19.96 -17.62 -34.72
N GLU A 232 21.18 -17.11 -34.76
CA GLU A 232 21.72 -16.22 -33.73
C GLU A 232 20.98 -14.87 -33.67
N VAL A 233 20.66 -14.30 -34.84
CA VAL A 233 19.84 -13.10 -34.93
C VAL A 233 18.44 -13.33 -34.33
N ALA A 234 17.83 -14.49 -34.57
CA ALA A 234 16.53 -14.82 -33.98
C ALA A 234 16.60 -14.85 -32.43
N ASP A 235 17.67 -15.42 -31.87
CA ASP A 235 17.89 -15.49 -30.43
C ASP A 235 18.13 -14.08 -29.82
N ILE A 236 18.76 -13.16 -30.56
CA ILE A 236 18.91 -11.75 -30.15
C ILE A 236 17.55 -11.03 -30.19
N ILE A 237 16.79 -11.19 -31.29
CA ILE A 237 15.47 -10.56 -31.46
C ILE A 237 14.50 -11.05 -30.35
N ALA A 238 14.55 -12.32 -29.97
CA ALA A 238 13.69 -12.88 -28.93
C ALA A 238 13.86 -12.21 -27.55
N ARG A 239 14.98 -11.51 -27.31
CA ARG A 239 15.24 -10.77 -26.06
C ARG A 239 14.72 -9.32 -26.10
N ILE A 240 14.23 -8.84 -27.25
CA ILE A 240 13.77 -7.47 -27.41
C ILE A 240 12.40 -7.31 -26.72
N PRO A 241 12.23 -6.32 -25.82
CA PRO A 241 10.95 -6.05 -25.19
C PRO A 241 9.86 -5.70 -26.21
N ALA A 242 8.60 -6.04 -25.88
CA ALA A 242 7.45 -5.68 -26.69
C ALA A 242 7.19 -4.16 -26.73
N ASN A 243 6.48 -3.71 -27.77
CA ASN A 243 6.01 -2.32 -27.90
C ASN A 243 7.09 -1.26 -27.85
N THR A 244 8.23 -1.48 -28.51
CA THR A 244 9.32 -0.52 -28.59
C THR A 244 9.32 0.26 -29.89
N SER A 245 9.97 1.43 -29.90
CA SER A 245 10.12 2.27 -31.08
C SER A 245 10.91 1.59 -32.21
N SER A 246 11.68 0.55 -31.92
CA SER A 246 12.47 -0.22 -32.90
C SER A 246 11.67 -1.27 -33.68
N GLN A 247 10.38 -1.47 -33.40
CA GLN A 247 9.58 -2.56 -34.00
C GLN A 247 9.58 -2.54 -35.53
N SER A 248 9.46 -1.37 -36.17
CA SER A 248 9.48 -1.24 -37.64
C SER A 248 10.83 -1.66 -38.23
N GLN A 249 11.93 -1.29 -37.58
CA GLN A 249 13.29 -1.64 -37.96
C GLN A 249 13.54 -3.15 -37.81
N ILE A 250 13.08 -3.74 -36.72
CA ILE A 250 13.14 -5.19 -36.45
C ILE A 250 12.39 -5.95 -37.54
N ASN A 251 11.17 -5.55 -37.86
CA ASN A 251 10.36 -6.17 -38.92
C ASN A 251 11.06 -6.08 -40.28
N SER A 252 11.71 -4.94 -40.57
CA SER A 252 12.48 -4.75 -41.80
C SER A 252 13.68 -5.69 -41.87
N LEU A 253 14.41 -5.88 -40.77
CA LEU A 253 15.51 -6.83 -40.67
C LEU A 253 15.03 -8.27 -40.84
N ILE A 254 13.93 -8.68 -40.18
CA ILE A 254 13.32 -10.00 -40.36
C ILE A 254 12.98 -10.26 -41.81
N ASN A 255 12.37 -9.30 -42.51
CA ASN A 255 12.02 -9.41 -43.92
C ASN A 255 13.27 -9.51 -44.82
N ALA A 256 14.33 -8.77 -44.51
CA ALA A 256 15.59 -8.85 -45.26
C ALA A 256 16.25 -10.23 -45.13
N ILE A 257 16.25 -10.79 -43.92
CA ILE A 257 16.75 -12.15 -43.66
C ILE A 257 15.92 -13.18 -44.42
N ASN A 258 14.59 -13.09 -44.32
CA ASN A 258 13.67 -14.02 -45.01
C ASN A 258 13.83 -14.05 -46.51
N LYS A 259 14.15 -12.92 -47.15
CA LYS A 259 14.44 -12.83 -48.59
C LYS A 259 15.74 -13.52 -48.98
N LYS A 260 16.72 -13.61 -48.08
CA LYS A 260 18.06 -14.12 -48.40
C LYS A 260 18.23 -15.61 -48.10
N LEU A 261 17.39 -16.16 -47.24
CA LEU A 261 17.39 -17.59 -46.91
C LEU A 261 16.76 -18.43 -48.02
N ARG A 262 17.28 -19.67 -48.21
CA ARG A 262 16.66 -20.67 -49.12
C ARG A 262 15.35 -21.22 -48.51
N ASP A 263 14.54 -21.87 -49.34
CA ASP A 263 13.17 -22.29 -48.91
C ASP A 263 13.14 -23.34 -47.79
N ASP A 264 14.18 -24.16 -47.66
CA ASP A 264 14.35 -25.13 -46.58
C ASP A 264 14.78 -24.44 -45.28
N GLU A 265 15.54 -23.36 -45.35
CA GLU A 265 15.99 -22.53 -44.23
C GLU A 265 14.86 -21.61 -43.72
N LYS A 266 14.02 -21.12 -44.64
CA LYS A 266 12.87 -20.25 -44.33
C LYS A 266 11.90 -20.89 -43.38
N ARG A 267 11.67 -22.23 -43.46
CA ARG A 267 10.75 -22.91 -42.54
C ARG A 267 11.19 -22.83 -41.07
N GLN A 268 12.46 -23.01 -40.80
CA GLN A 268 12.99 -22.93 -39.42
C GLN A 268 13.00 -21.48 -38.91
N TRP A 269 13.40 -20.53 -39.77
CA TRP A 269 13.35 -19.10 -39.46
C TRP A 269 11.90 -18.66 -39.16
N SER A 270 10.94 -19.01 -40.02
CA SER A 270 9.53 -18.67 -39.81
C SER A 270 8.95 -19.24 -38.53
N PHE A 271 9.37 -20.46 -38.16
CA PHE A 271 8.94 -21.07 -36.91
C PHE A 271 9.46 -20.28 -35.68
N LYS A 272 10.75 -19.91 -35.68
CA LYS A 272 11.32 -19.07 -34.60
C LYS A 272 10.65 -17.70 -34.52
N MET A 273 10.42 -17.05 -35.66
CA MET A 273 9.74 -15.75 -35.71
C MET A 273 8.29 -15.83 -35.26
N LYS A 274 7.60 -16.95 -35.54
CA LYS A 274 6.26 -17.18 -35.00
C LYS A 274 6.29 -17.33 -33.48
N GLN A 275 7.24 -18.08 -32.93
CA GLN A 275 7.39 -18.17 -31.46
C GLN A 275 7.63 -16.81 -30.81
N TYR A 276 8.47 -15.97 -31.44
CA TYR A 276 8.70 -14.60 -30.98
C TYR A 276 7.40 -13.78 -31.01
N SER A 277 6.64 -13.81 -32.13
CA SER A 277 5.38 -13.09 -32.26
C SER A 277 4.35 -13.56 -31.24
N ASP A 278 4.23 -14.88 -31.04
CA ASP A 278 3.30 -15.47 -30.05
C ASP A 278 3.69 -15.08 -28.59
N ALA A 279 5.00 -15.03 -28.30
CA ALA A 279 5.49 -14.58 -27.00
C ALA A 279 5.18 -13.08 -26.76
N GLN A 280 5.39 -12.23 -27.76
CA GLN A 280 5.04 -10.80 -27.71
C GLN A 280 3.54 -10.58 -27.47
N GLU A 281 2.69 -11.32 -28.17
CA GLU A 281 1.24 -11.23 -28.01
C GLU A 281 0.79 -11.71 -26.62
N LYS A 282 1.44 -12.76 -26.12
CA LYS A 282 1.17 -13.26 -24.75
C LYS A 282 1.56 -12.22 -23.69
N GLU A 283 2.76 -11.64 -23.79
CA GLU A 283 3.23 -10.58 -22.87
C GLU A 283 2.28 -9.38 -22.88
N LEU A 284 1.83 -8.97 -24.07
CA LEU A 284 0.87 -7.87 -24.21
C LEU A 284 -0.47 -8.19 -23.55
N ARG A 285 -0.99 -9.41 -23.75
CA ARG A 285 -2.23 -9.87 -23.11
C ARG A 285 -2.10 -9.94 -21.59
N GLU A 286 -0.99 -10.47 -21.08
CA GLU A 286 -0.74 -10.54 -19.64
C GLU A 286 -0.61 -9.14 -19.02
N TYR A 287 0.03 -8.21 -19.73
CA TYR A 287 0.08 -6.81 -19.31
C TYR A 287 -1.33 -6.19 -19.25
N GLN A 288 -2.13 -6.36 -20.30
CA GLN A 288 -3.50 -5.86 -20.35
C GLN A 288 -4.35 -6.44 -19.21
N LEU A 289 -4.23 -7.75 -18.97
CA LEU A 289 -4.95 -8.43 -17.90
C LEU A 289 -4.59 -7.88 -16.51
N ARG A 290 -3.30 -7.60 -16.27
CA ARG A 290 -2.85 -6.97 -15.02
C ARG A 290 -3.42 -5.57 -14.85
N VAL A 291 -3.41 -4.77 -15.92
CA VAL A 291 -4.01 -3.42 -15.91
C VAL A 291 -5.50 -3.48 -15.63
N ASP A 292 -6.22 -4.40 -16.28
CA ASP A 292 -7.67 -4.57 -16.10
C ASP A 292 -8.00 -5.05 -14.67
N GLN A 293 -7.22 -5.97 -14.11
CA GLN A 293 -7.35 -6.42 -12.72
C GLN A 293 -7.11 -5.27 -11.74
N GLN A 294 -6.06 -4.48 -11.95
CA GLN A 294 -5.74 -3.35 -11.09
C GLN A 294 -6.84 -2.27 -11.15
N MET A 295 -7.41 -2.02 -12.35
CA MET A 295 -8.56 -1.12 -12.49
C MET A 295 -9.81 -1.66 -11.79
N ALA A 296 -10.07 -2.97 -11.88
CA ALA A 296 -11.20 -3.61 -11.21
C ALA A 296 -11.05 -3.55 -9.69
N ASP A 297 -9.87 -3.83 -9.16
CA ASP A 297 -9.56 -3.77 -7.73
C ASP A 297 -9.70 -2.33 -7.20
N ASN A 298 -9.22 -1.34 -7.95
CA ASN A 298 -9.38 0.06 -7.61
C ASN A 298 -10.86 0.47 -7.55
N LYS A 299 -11.67 0.02 -8.50
CA LYS A 299 -13.13 0.29 -8.52
C LYS A 299 -13.87 -0.37 -7.35
N ILE A 300 -13.48 -1.57 -6.95
CA ILE A 300 -14.03 -2.24 -5.76
C ILE A 300 -13.65 -1.49 -4.50
N ARG A 301 -12.41 -1.01 -4.42
CA ARG A 301 -11.90 -0.23 -3.30
C ARG A 301 -12.62 1.11 -3.16
N GLU A 302 -12.81 1.82 -4.27
CA GLU A 302 -13.56 3.08 -4.32
C GLU A 302 -14.98 2.90 -3.76
N LYS A 303 -15.70 1.86 -4.22
CA LYS A 303 -17.03 1.54 -3.69
C LYS A 303 -17.05 1.23 -2.20
N ARG A 304 -16.02 0.55 -1.68
CA ARG A 304 -15.89 0.27 -0.24
C ARG A 304 -15.65 1.55 0.55
N LEU A 305 -14.80 2.43 0.05
CA LEU A 305 -14.50 3.72 0.68
C LEU A 305 -15.74 4.63 0.71
N GLU A 306 -16.52 4.67 -0.38
CA GLU A 306 -17.80 5.37 -0.44
C GLU A 306 -18.79 4.83 0.59
N ALA A 307 -18.92 3.49 0.69
CA ALA A 307 -19.80 2.85 1.66
C ALA A 307 -19.36 3.14 3.10
N ASP A 308 -18.07 3.07 3.42
CA ASP A 308 -17.50 3.37 4.74
C ASP A 308 -17.72 4.86 5.10
N THR A 309 -17.51 5.74 4.13
CA THR A 309 -17.76 7.19 4.30
C THR A 309 -19.22 7.47 4.59
N GLN A 310 -20.13 6.79 3.88
CA GLN A 310 -21.57 6.92 4.10
C GLN A 310 -21.98 6.40 5.48
N GLN A 311 -21.43 5.27 5.88
CA GLN A 311 -21.67 4.68 7.20
C GLN A 311 -21.20 5.60 8.32
N ARG A 312 -20.00 6.20 8.20
CA ARG A 312 -19.48 7.19 9.16
C ARG A 312 -20.36 8.45 9.23
N LYS A 313 -20.88 8.92 8.10
CA LYS A 313 -21.84 10.06 8.11
C LYS A 313 -23.09 9.71 8.89
N VAL A 314 -23.67 8.54 8.67
CA VAL A 314 -24.86 8.06 9.39
C VAL A 314 -24.58 7.92 10.90
N GLU A 315 -23.42 7.40 11.29
CA GLU A 315 -23.01 7.31 12.70
C GLU A 315 -22.84 8.68 13.35
N VAL A 316 -22.21 9.64 12.65
CA VAL A 316 -22.04 11.01 13.15
C VAL A 316 -23.39 11.68 13.32
N GLU A 317 -24.29 11.56 12.34
CA GLU A 317 -25.65 12.10 12.44
C GLU A 317 -26.45 11.45 13.57
N ALA A 318 -26.34 10.14 13.76
CA ALA A 318 -26.99 9.44 14.86
C ALA A 318 -26.48 9.92 16.23
N ARG A 319 -25.17 10.11 16.39
CA ARG A 319 -24.58 10.68 17.62
C ARG A 319 -25.03 12.12 17.85
N GLN A 320 -25.10 12.93 16.80
CA GLN A 320 -25.59 14.31 16.92
C GLN A 320 -27.07 14.35 17.34
N ARG A 321 -27.93 13.49 16.79
CA ARG A 321 -29.33 13.36 17.21
C ARG A 321 -29.46 12.94 18.67
N GLN A 322 -28.68 11.93 19.08
CA GLN A 322 -28.68 11.47 20.47
C GLN A 322 -28.25 12.58 21.45
N GLN A 323 -27.19 13.34 21.10
CA GLN A 323 -26.75 14.48 21.89
C GLN A 323 -27.80 15.60 21.93
N ALA A 324 -28.50 15.85 20.82
CA ALA A 324 -29.59 16.84 20.77
C ALA A 324 -30.77 16.40 21.63
N GLU A 325 -31.15 15.13 21.63
CA GLU A 325 -32.20 14.57 22.49
C GLU A 325 -31.84 14.64 23.98
N GLU A 326 -30.59 14.30 24.33
CA GLU A 326 -30.09 14.44 25.69
C GLU A 326 -30.11 15.89 26.18
N GLN A 327 -29.71 16.84 25.32
CA GLN A 327 -29.79 18.27 25.63
C GLN A 327 -31.25 18.77 25.76
N ALA A 328 -32.13 18.30 24.89
CA ALA A 328 -33.54 18.65 24.97
C ALA A 328 -34.19 18.09 26.25
N THR A 329 -33.88 16.86 26.62
CA THR A 329 -34.35 16.25 27.87
C THR A 329 -33.79 17.01 29.06
N ARG A 330 -32.50 17.38 29.05
CA ARG A 330 -31.90 18.20 30.11
C ARG A 330 -32.56 19.57 30.24
N ARG A 331 -32.90 20.25 29.13
CA ARG A 331 -33.65 21.52 29.16
C ARG A 331 -35.02 21.34 29.79
N LYS A 332 -35.79 20.32 29.41
CA LYS A 332 -37.08 20.01 30.00
C LYS A 332 -37.00 19.78 31.54
N TRP A 333 -35.98 19.08 32.03
CA TRP A 333 -35.73 18.90 33.43
C TRP A 333 -35.36 20.21 34.15
N ILE A 334 -34.56 21.08 33.54
CA ILE A 334 -34.21 22.38 34.11
C ILE A 334 -35.47 23.29 34.20
N ASP A 335 -36.31 23.26 33.17
CA ASP A 335 -37.55 24.07 33.13
C ASP A 335 -38.60 23.54 34.11
N ALA A 336 -38.72 22.22 34.24
CA ALA A 336 -39.55 21.58 35.29
C ALA A 336 -39.06 21.95 36.70
N ALA A 337 -37.75 21.88 36.96
CA ALA A 337 -37.15 22.27 38.24
C ALA A 337 -37.35 23.76 38.58
N LYS A 338 -37.32 24.64 37.60
CA LYS A 338 -37.66 26.05 37.77
C LYS A 338 -39.13 26.30 38.08
N SER A 339 -40.03 25.53 37.46
CA SER A 339 -41.49 25.64 37.73
C SER A 339 -41.93 25.15 39.11
N VAL A 340 -41.16 24.27 39.71
CA VAL A 340 -41.41 23.72 41.08
C VAL A 340 -40.80 24.58 42.19
N GLY A 341 -40.09 25.69 41.83
CA GLY A 341 -39.58 26.64 42.84
C GLY A 341 -38.38 26.12 43.66
N LEU A 342 -37.76 25.02 43.22
CA LEU A 342 -36.57 24.45 43.89
C LEU A 342 -35.31 25.20 43.43
N GLY A 343 -34.87 26.16 44.27
CA GLY A 343 -33.69 27.00 44.07
C GLY A 343 -32.34 26.28 44.15
N PHE A 344 -32.17 25.11 43.46
CA PHE A 344 -30.93 24.32 43.47
C PHE A 344 -30.35 24.16 42.07
N VAL A 345 -30.14 25.24 41.35
CA VAL A 345 -29.67 25.15 39.98
C VAL A 345 -28.14 24.87 39.85
N ASN A 346 -27.34 25.11 40.88
CA ASN A 346 -25.86 25.09 40.75
C ASN A 346 -25.19 23.72 41.04
N ASN A 347 -25.93 22.66 41.43
CA ASN A 347 -25.36 21.36 41.74
C ASN A 347 -25.98 20.16 40.97
N LEU A 348 -26.78 20.42 39.95
CA LEU A 348 -27.46 19.39 39.13
C LEU A 348 -26.53 18.37 38.42
N PRO A 349 -25.34 18.72 37.93
CA PRO A 349 -24.48 17.73 37.26
C PRO A 349 -24.05 16.57 38.17
N LYS A 350 -23.75 16.84 39.40
CA LYS A 350 -23.29 15.80 40.37
C LYS A 350 -24.42 14.90 40.87
N THR A 351 -25.63 15.43 40.96
CA THR A 351 -26.79 14.70 41.50
C THR A 351 -27.37 13.71 40.49
N VAL A 352 -27.35 14.05 39.17
CA VAL A 352 -27.81 13.14 38.10
C VAL A 352 -26.83 11.99 37.88
N GLU A 353 -25.53 12.23 38.04
CA GLU A 353 -24.52 11.18 37.92
C GLU A 353 -24.61 10.19 39.12
N ASN A 354 -24.92 10.68 40.31
CA ASN A 354 -25.16 9.85 41.48
C ASN A 354 -26.47 9.06 41.43
N ILE A 355 -27.54 9.60 40.84
CA ILE A 355 -28.81 8.87 40.65
C ILE A 355 -28.65 7.76 39.60
N LYS A 356 -27.91 7.99 38.48
CA LYS A 356 -27.58 6.91 37.55
C LYS A 356 -26.77 5.78 38.18
N LYS A 357 -25.88 6.08 39.12
CA LYS A 357 -25.11 5.07 39.86
C LYS A 357 -25.97 4.22 40.85
N VAL A 358 -27.03 4.80 41.36
CA VAL A 358 -27.97 4.08 42.30
C VAL A 358 -29.00 3.26 41.54
N MET A 359 -29.35 3.61 40.30
CA MET A 359 -30.31 2.87 39.45
C MET A 359 -29.69 1.76 38.58
N SER A 360 -28.35 1.56 38.62
CA SER A 360 -27.64 0.48 37.93
C SER A 360 -27.25 -0.71 38.82
N TRP A 361 -27.97 -0.90 39.92
CA TRP A 361 -27.91 -2.09 40.74
C TRP A 361 -29.19 -2.92 40.59
#